data_dce8f46ece8971c914a3fdd6fac78be6
#
_entry.id   dce8f46ece8971c914a3fdd6fac78be6
#
_cell.length_a   1.000
_cell.length_b   1.000
_cell.length_c   1.000
_cell.angle_alpha   90.00
_cell.angle_beta   90.00
_cell.angle_gamma   90.00
#
_symmetry.space_group_name_H-M   'P 1'
#
loop_
_entity.id
_entity.type
_entity.pdbx_description
1 polymer ?
#
loop_
_entity_poly.entity_id
_entity_poly.type
_entity_poly.pdbx_seq_one_letter_code
_entity_poly.pdbx_strand_id
1 'polypeptide(L)'
;VGLDPDPARFPAHLQGRSDAILRFCTQIVDATADLVCCFKPQIAYFAAHRAEDQLEALIEHIHAAHPDTPVILDAKRGDIGSTAEQYAIEAFERFKADAITVNPYMGRDSVDPYLAWPDKGVILLCRTSNPGGSDLQFLEVDTPHGRMKLYEHVARTVADDWNASGNCALVVGATFPGEIARVRELVGHMPLLVPGIGAQGGDIAATQIGRAHV
;
A
#
# COMPACT_ATOMS: atom_id res chain seq x y z
N VAL A 1 5.49 2.68 9.26
CA VAL A 1 5.06 4.10 9.40
C VAL A 1 4.63 4.65 8.06
N GLY A 2 3.49 5.39 8.00
CA GLY A 2 3.06 6.18 6.84
C GLY A 2 3.79 7.52 6.81
N LEU A 3 4.26 7.92 5.64
CA LEU A 3 4.94 9.20 5.40
C LEU A 3 4.10 10.04 4.43
N ASP A 4 3.22 10.85 5.00
CA ASP A 4 2.27 11.72 4.31
C ASP A 4 2.59 13.19 4.63
N PRO A 5 3.72 13.76 4.11
CA PRO A 5 4.24 15.05 4.51
C PRO A 5 3.38 16.20 4.01
N ASP A 6 2.69 16.89 4.93
CA ASP A 6 1.94 18.12 4.65
C ASP A 6 2.77 19.35 5.09
N PRO A 7 3.36 20.13 4.15
CA PRO A 7 4.17 21.29 4.49
C PRO A 7 3.47 22.34 5.35
N ALA A 8 2.14 22.46 5.27
CA ALA A 8 1.37 23.38 6.10
C ALA A 8 1.40 23.03 7.59
N ARG A 9 1.74 21.79 7.93
CA ARG A 9 1.80 21.26 9.29
C ARG A 9 3.23 21.09 9.82
N PHE A 10 4.24 21.46 9.04
CA PHE A 10 5.63 21.31 9.44
C PHE A 10 6.01 22.23 10.61
N PRO A 11 6.91 21.77 11.48
CA PRO A 11 7.51 22.63 12.50
C PRO A 11 8.13 23.89 11.91
N ALA A 12 8.11 25.00 12.66
CA ALA A 12 8.54 26.31 12.18
C ALA A 12 9.96 26.33 11.57
N HIS A 13 10.88 25.51 12.10
CA HIS A 13 12.26 25.45 11.61
C HIS A 13 12.42 24.77 10.24
N LEU A 14 11.38 24.09 9.73
CA LEU A 14 11.34 23.47 8.39
C LEU A 14 10.55 24.29 7.39
N GLN A 15 9.73 25.23 7.83
CA GLN A 15 8.89 26.02 6.94
C GLN A 15 9.73 26.88 5.98
N GLY A 16 9.29 27.00 4.73
CA GLY A 16 9.93 27.80 3.69
C GLY A 16 11.24 27.23 3.11
N ARG A 17 11.68 26.06 3.56
CA ARG A 17 12.86 25.40 3.01
C ARG A 17 12.51 24.62 1.74
N SER A 18 13.40 24.61 0.77
CA SER A 18 13.25 23.81 -0.45
C SER A 18 13.34 22.31 -0.21
N ASP A 19 14.06 21.87 0.83
CA ASP A 19 14.30 20.48 1.24
C ASP A 19 13.43 20.03 2.43
N ALA A 20 12.37 20.79 2.74
CA ALA A 20 11.57 20.59 3.95
C ALA A 20 10.93 19.19 4.02
N ILE A 21 10.39 18.69 2.91
CA ILE A 21 9.72 17.39 2.83
C ILE A 21 10.72 16.27 3.11
N LEU A 22 11.87 16.28 2.44
CA LEU A 22 12.93 15.30 2.67
C LEU A 22 13.38 15.30 4.13
N ARG A 23 13.74 16.49 4.67
CA ARG A 23 14.22 16.60 6.06
C ARG A 23 13.19 16.13 7.08
N PHE A 24 11.93 16.48 6.89
CA PHE A 24 10.86 16.04 7.77
C PHE A 24 10.74 14.51 7.76
N CYS A 25 10.66 13.91 6.57
CA CYS A 25 10.52 12.47 6.44
C CYS A 25 11.75 11.71 6.95
N THR A 26 12.97 12.18 6.65
CA THR A 26 14.22 11.56 7.13
C THR A 26 14.29 11.56 8.66
N GLN A 27 13.92 12.66 9.32
CA GLN A 27 13.88 12.72 10.79
C GLN A 27 12.88 11.73 11.39
N ILE A 28 11.71 11.53 10.75
CA ILE A 28 10.74 10.52 11.18
C ILE A 28 11.29 9.11 10.98
N VAL A 29 11.91 8.85 9.83
CA VAL A 29 12.53 7.56 9.51
C VAL A 29 13.58 7.21 10.56
N ASP A 30 14.55 8.09 10.78
CA ASP A 30 15.67 7.84 11.71
C ASP A 30 15.19 7.66 13.17
N ALA A 31 14.09 8.33 13.54
CA ALA A 31 13.51 8.22 14.88
C ALA A 31 12.64 6.97 15.10
N THR A 32 12.26 6.24 14.04
CA THR A 32 11.28 5.15 14.16
C THR A 32 11.70 3.84 13.46
N ALA A 33 12.86 3.81 12.81
CA ALA A 33 13.28 2.67 12.00
C ALA A 33 13.39 1.35 12.80
N ASP A 34 13.81 1.44 14.06
CA ASP A 34 13.91 0.30 14.99
C ASP A 34 12.56 -0.21 15.53
N LEU A 35 11.47 0.54 15.26
CA LEU A 35 10.13 0.26 15.78
C LEU A 35 9.15 -0.22 14.69
N VAL A 36 9.57 -0.24 13.41
CA VAL A 36 8.65 -0.45 12.28
C VAL A 36 9.06 -1.65 11.43
N CYS A 37 8.07 -2.27 10.78
CA CYS A 37 8.31 -3.32 9.79
C CYS A 37 8.47 -2.79 8.36
N CYS A 38 8.05 -1.55 8.09
CA CYS A 38 8.20 -0.90 6.78
C CYS A 38 7.93 0.60 6.88
N PHE A 39 8.40 1.36 5.88
CA PHE A 39 7.97 2.72 5.62
C PHE A 39 7.06 2.78 4.39
N LYS A 40 6.04 3.64 4.43
CA LYS A 40 5.06 3.77 3.35
C LYS A 40 4.87 5.25 2.97
N PRO A 41 5.75 5.82 2.12
CA PRO A 41 5.52 7.15 1.57
C PRO A 41 4.33 7.17 0.61
N GLN A 42 3.50 8.21 0.73
CA GLN A 42 2.36 8.45 -0.15
C GLN A 42 2.78 9.43 -1.26
N ILE A 43 2.87 8.94 -2.51
CA ILE A 43 3.39 9.71 -3.66
C ILE A 43 2.63 11.03 -3.88
N ALA A 44 1.32 11.08 -3.58
CA ALA A 44 0.51 12.26 -3.79
C ALA A 44 1.00 13.50 -3.03
N TYR A 45 1.56 13.30 -1.82
CA TYR A 45 2.12 14.40 -1.02
C TYR A 45 3.42 14.95 -1.59
N PHE A 46 4.18 14.14 -2.30
CA PHE A 46 5.41 14.58 -2.98
C PHE A 46 5.06 15.22 -4.33
N ALA A 47 4.28 14.56 -5.17
CA ALA A 47 3.92 15.04 -6.50
C ALA A 47 3.16 16.39 -6.47
N ALA A 48 2.24 16.57 -5.51
CA ALA A 48 1.52 17.83 -5.33
C ALA A 48 2.45 19.04 -5.06
N HIS A 49 3.64 18.78 -4.53
CA HIS A 49 4.63 19.79 -4.18
C HIS A 49 5.86 19.80 -5.11
N ARG A 50 5.84 19.05 -6.23
CA ARG A 50 6.98 18.88 -7.15
C ARG A 50 8.23 18.42 -6.42
N ALA A 51 8.08 17.44 -5.56
CA ALA A 51 9.12 16.93 -4.66
C ALA A 51 9.42 15.44 -4.91
N GLU A 52 9.25 14.97 -6.13
CA GLU A 52 9.52 13.58 -6.51
C GLU A 52 11.00 13.22 -6.37
N ASP A 53 11.91 14.18 -6.59
CA ASP A 53 13.34 14.07 -6.31
C ASP A 53 13.63 13.87 -4.81
N GLN A 54 12.83 14.51 -3.94
CA GLN A 54 12.93 14.31 -2.51
C GLN A 54 12.38 12.93 -2.08
N LEU A 55 11.40 12.37 -2.80
CA LEU A 55 10.93 11.00 -2.59
C LEU A 55 12.03 9.98 -2.97
N GLU A 56 12.70 10.19 -4.10
CA GLU A 56 13.85 9.36 -4.51
C GLU A 56 14.94 9.37 -3.43
N ALA A 57 15.36 10.56 -3.01
CA ALA A 57 16.39 10.73 -2.00
C ALA A 57 15.98 10.13 -0.63
N LEU A 58 14.68 10.19 -0.27
CA LEU A 58 14.16 9.58 0.94
C LEU A 58 14.26 8.06 0.90
N ILE A 59 13.87 7.44 -0.21
CA ILE A 59 13.93 5.98 -0.36
C ILE A 59 15.38 5.50 -0.39
N GLU A 60 16.28 6.23 -1.06
CA GLU A 60 17.71 5.96 -1.03
C GLU A 60 18.29 6.06 0.40
N HIS A 61 17.87 7.07 1.17
CA HIS A 61 18.26 7.19 2.58
C HIS A 61 17.80 5.99 3.41
N ILE A 62 16.53 5.56 3.25
CA ILE A 62 16.00 4.40 3.97
C ILE A 62 16.83 3.15 3.66
N HIS A 63 17.06 2.86 2.39
CA HIS A 63 17.83 1.67 1.99
C HIS A 63 19.27 1.72 2.46
N ALA A 64 19.91 2.90 2.47
CA ALA A 64 21.30 3.04 2.90
C ALA A 64 21.46 2.95 4.43
N ALA A 65 20.57 3.57 5.19
CA ALA A 65 20.65 3.64 6.66
C ALA A 65 19.94 2.47 7.35
N HIS A 66 18.90 1.92 6.74
CA HIS A 66 18.01 0.89 7.31
C HIS A 66 17.70 -0.21 6.28
N PRO A 67 18.70 -0.98 5.81
CA PRO A 67 18.57 -1.90 4.67
C PRO A 67 17.58 -3.04 4.89
N ASP A 68 17.26 -3.37 6.14
CA ASP A 68 16.30 -4.42 6.50
C ASP A 68 14.84 -3.91 6.56
N THR A 69 14.62 -2.60 6.31
CA THR A 69 13.29 -1.98 6.41
C THR A 69 12.75 -1.66 5.01
N PRO A 70 11.83 -2.47 4.47
CA PRO A 70 11.30 -2.28 3.13
C PRO A 70 10.46 -1.00 2.99
N VAL A 71 10.41 -0.48 1.77
CA VAL A 71 9.64 0.71 1.40
C VAL A 71 8.47 0.33 0.51
N ILE A 72 7.25 0.67 0.93
CA ILE A 72 6.03 0.51 0.16
C ILE A 72 5.66 1.86 -0.47
N LEU A 73 5.73 1.98 -1.78
CA LEU A 73 5.24 3.18 -2.48
C LEU A 73 3.70 3.15 -2.51
N ASP A 74 3.06 4.02 -1.73
CA ASP A 74 1.60 4.16 -1.76
C ASP A 74 1.18 5.07 -2.91
N ALA A 75 0.94 4.48 -4.08
CA ALA A 75 0.66 5.17 -5.33
C ALA A 75 -0.73 4.84 -5.90
N LYS A 76 -1.31 3.71 -5.53
CA LYS A 76 -2.60 3.19 -6.01
C LYS A 76 -2.74 3.30 -7.54
N ARG A 77 -1.64 2.94 -8.24
CA ARG A 77 -1.59 3.00 -9.71
C ARG A 77 -2.62 2.04 -10.32
N GLY A 78 -3.09 2.38 -11.51
CA GLY A 78 -4.01 1.56 -12.26
C GLY A 78 -4.12 2.11 -13.67
N ASP A 79 -3.59 1.34 -14.64
CA ASP A 79 -3.63 1.64 -16.07
C ASP A 79 -3.36 0.34 -16.84
N ILE A 80 -3.42 0.38 -18.17
CA ILE A 80 -3.29 -0.77 -19.05
C ILE A 80 -2.08 -0.67 -19.97
N GLY A 81 -1.63 -1.81 -20.49
CA GLY A 81 -0.59 -1.91 -21.52
C GLY A 81 0.70 -1.15 -21.15
N SER A 82 1.26 -0.44 -22.11
CA SER A 82 2.52 0.28 -21.92
C SER A 82 2.48 1.37 -20.84
N THR A 83 1.31 1.94 -20.53
CA THR A 83 1.20 2.89 -19.43
C THR A 83 1.38 2.22 -18.07
N ALA A 84 0.79 1.03 -17.89
CA ALA A 84 1.01 0.24 -16.67
C ALA A 84 2.48 -0.18 -16.53
N GLU A 85 3.16 -0.54 -17.65
CA GLU A 85 4.61 -0.80 -17.66
C GLU A 85 5.42 0.43 -17.18
N GLN A 86 5.08 1.64 -17.67
CA GLN A 86 5.77 2.86 -17.23
C GLN A 86 5.57 3.14 -15.73
N TYR A 87 4.40 2.85 -15.17
CA TYR A 87 4.18 2.96 -13.73
C TYR A 87 4.94 1.90 -12.92
N ALA A 88 5.13 0.71 -13.44
CA ALA A 88 5.97 -0.31 -12.80
C ALA A 88 7.45 0.13 -12.80
N ILE A 89 7.97 0.66 -13.92
CA ILE A 89 9.31 1.24 -14.05
C ILE A 89 9.46 2.44 -13.08
N GLU A 90 8.48 3.34 -13.03
CA GLU A 90 8.48 4.45 -12.08
C GLU A 90 8.69 3.96 -10.63
N ALA A 91 7.92 2.94 -10.22
CA ALA A 91 7.97 2.44 -8.85
C ALA A 91 9.28 1.70 -8.54
N PHE A 92 9.70 0.79 -9.43
CA PHE A 92 10.73 -0.19 -9.11
C PHE A 92 12.13 0.17 -9.62
N GLU A 93 12.24 0.94 -10.72
CA GLU A 93 13.55 1.41 -11.21
C GLU A 93 13.86 2.82 -10.72
N ARG A 94 12.92 3.76 -10.93
CA ARG A 94 13.14 5.16 -10.56
C ARG A 94 13.14 5.34 -9.05
N PHE A 95 12.04 5.02 -8.39
CA PHE A 95 11.93 5.16 -6.92
C PHE A 95 12.58 4.01 -6.15
N LYS A 96 12.91 2.89 -6.79
CA LYS A 96 13.51 1.70 -6.17
C LYS A 96 12.69 1.15 -5.00
N ALA A 97 11.36 1.34 -5.01
CA ALA A 97 10.49 0.81 -3.97
C ALA A 97 10.53 -0.73 -3.92
N ASP A 98 10.30 -1.30 -2.74
CA ASP A 98 10.23 -2.76 -2.54
C ASP A 98 8.83 -3.30 -2.81
N ALA A 99 7.81 -2.43 -2.69
CA ALA A 99 6.43 -2.77 -3.01
C ALA A 99 5.66 -1.52 -3.47
N ILE A 100 4.56 -1.74 -4.19
CA ILE A 100 3.65 -0.68 -4.65
C ILE A 100 2.19 -1.05 -4.38
N THR A 101 1.34 -0.06 -4.08
CA THR A 101 -0.11 -0.24 -4.07
C THR A 101 -0.71 -0.05 -5.46
N VAL A 102 -1.58 -0.99 -5.88
CA VAL A 102 -2.18 -1.04 -7.23
C VAL A 102 -3.68 -1.22 -7.13
N ASN A 103 -4.42 -0.62 -8.06
CA ASN A 103 -5.87 -0.77 -8.18
C ASN A 103 -6.21 -1.92 -9.14
N PRO A 104 -6.91 -2.99 -8.69
CA PRO A 104 -7.23 -4.16 -9.52
C PRO A 104 -8.45 -3.97 -10.42
N TYR A 105 -9.12 -2.82 -10.39
CA TYR A 105 -10.43 -2.61 -11.00
C TYR A 105 -10.45 -2.91 -12.52
N MET A 106 -9.33 -2.69 -13.23
CA MET A 106 -9.23 -2.94 -14.66
C MET A 106 -8.83 -4.39 -15.02
N GLY A 107 -8.72 -5.28 -14.04
CA GLY A 107 -8.46 -6.70 -14.28
C GLY A 107 -6.96 -7.05 -14.32
N ARG A 108 -6.68 -8.34 -14.63
CA ARG A 108 -5.35 -8.93 -14.51
C ARG A 108 -4.30 -8.26 -15.37
N ASP A 109 -4.61 -7.98 -16.61
CA ASP A 109 -3.68 -7.39 -17.59
C ASP A 109 -3.19 -5.98 -17.16
N SER A 110 -3.94 -5.29 -16.30
CA SER A 110 -3.51 -4.03 -15.69
C SER A 110 -2.54 -4.23 -14.51
N VAL A 111 -2.47 -5.43 -13.96
CA VAL A 111 -1.62 -5.80 -12.83
C VAL A 111 -0.37 -6.57 -13.27
N ASP A 112 -0.45 -7.35 -14.34
CA ASP A 112 0.65 -8.16 -14.87
C ASP A 112 1.98 -7.40 -15.04
N PRO A 113 2.03 -6.12 -15.48
CA PRO A 113 3.28 -5.37 -15.56
C PRO A 113 4.02 -5.21 -14.23
N TYR A 114 3.31 -5.17 -13.10
CA TYR A 114 3.91 -5.13 -11.77
C TYR A 114 4.31 -6.54 -11.30
N LEU A 115 3.52 -7.56 -11.62
CA LEU A 115 3.80 -8.95 -11.29
C LEU A 115 5.02 -9.52 -12.05
N ALA A 116 5.41 -8.88 -13.15
CA ALA A 116 6.64 -9.21 -13.89
C ALA A 116 7.93 -8.97 -13.09
N TRP A 117 7.82 -8.36 -11.90
CA TRP A 117 8.94 -8.12 -10.95
C TRP A 117 8.80 -9.06 -9.74
N PRO A 118 9.30 -10.31 -9.81
CA PRO A 118 9.02 -11.34 -8.80
C PRO A 118 9.64 -11.06 -7.42
N ASP A 119 10.65 -10.20 -7.37
CA ASP A 119 11.32 -9.72 -6.16
C ASP A 119 10.66 -8.48 -5.53
N LYS A 120 9.58 -7.97 -6.14
CA LYS A 120 8.84 -6.78 -5.69
C LYS A 120 7.43 -7.12 -5.25
N GLY A 121 6.97 -6.45 -4.19
CA GLY A 121 5.62 -6.64 -3.66
C GLY A 121 4.56 -5.86 -4.45
N VAL A 122 3.43 -6.51 -4.76
CA VAL A 122 2.27 -5.88 -5.41
C VAL A 122 1.08 -5.94 -4.46
N ILE A 123 0.65 -4.78 -3.96
CA ILE A 123 -0.37 -4.67 -2.92
C ILE A 123 -1.67 -4.16 -3.54
N LEU A 124 -2.64 -5.06 -3.75
CA LEU A 124 -3.88 -4.72 -4.45
C LEU A 124 -4.93 -4.14 -3.50
N LEU A 125 -5.66 -3.12 -3.95
CA LEU A 125 -6.83 -2.60 -3.22
C LEU A 125 -7.90 -3.69 -3.16
N CYS A 126 -8.37 -4.00 -1.96
CA CYS A 126 -9.41 -5.01 -1.74
C CYS A 126 -10.59 -4.40 -0.97
N ARG A 127 -10.46 -4.19 0.32
CA ARG A 127 -11.45 -3.51 1.14
C ARG A 127 -10.86 -2.23 1.72
N THR A 128 -11.27 -1.09 1.21
CA THR A 128 -10.73 0.20 1.61
C THR A 128 -11.44 0.77 2.84
N SER A 129 -10.77 1.62 3.61
CA SER A 129 -11.25 2.14 4.89
C SER A 129 -12.25 3.31 4.79
N ASN A 130 -12.34 3.94 3.61
CA ASN A 130 -13.22 5.07 3.37
C ASN A 130 -14.70 4.66 3.28
N PRO A 131 -15.65 5.50 3.70
CA PRO A 131 -17.09 5.18 3.64
C PRO A 131 -17.58 4.81 2.24
N GLY A 132 -17.19 5.54 1.21
CA GLY A 132 -17.56 5.29 -0.20
C GLY A 132 -17.05 3.96 -0.77
N GLY A 133 -16.13 3.27 -0.09
CA GLY A 133 -15.72 1.92 -0.48
C GLY A 133 -16.89 0.93 -0.53
N SER A 134 -17.91 1.15 0.27
CA SER A 134 -19.11 0.29 0.30
C SER A 134 -19.99 0.42 -0.94
N ASP A 135 -19.88 1.48 -1.73
CA ASP A 135 -20.69 1.68 -2.94
C ASP A 135 -20.44 0.61 -4.00
N LEU A 136 -19.19 0.11 -4.08
CA LEU A 136 -18.80 -0.93 -5.00
C LEU A 136 -18.41 -2.23 -4.29
N GLN A 137 -17.59 -2.15 -3.24
CA GLN A 137 -16.96 -3.31 -2.64
C GLN A 137 -17.94 -4.24 -1.91
N PHE A 138 -19.13 -3.73 -1.54
CA PHE A 138 -20.21 -4.51 -0.93
C PHE A 138 -21.24 -5.04 -1.92
N LEU A 139 -21.15 -4.71 -3.20
CA LEU A 139 -22.01 -5.31 -4.20
C LEU A 139 -21.83 -6.83 -4.20
N GLU A 140 -22.94 -7.55 -4.20
CA GLU A 140 -22.93 -9.00 -4.32
C GLU A 140 -22.81 -9.41 -5.80
N VAL A 141 -21.90 -10.31 -6.06
CA VAL A 141 -21.60 -10.84 -7.40
C VAL A 141 -21.71 -12.36 -7.42
N ASP A 142 -22.25 -12.91 -8.48
CA ASP A 142 -22.26 -14.35 -8.70
C ASP A 142 -20.92 -14.78 -9.30
N THR A 143 -20.27 -15.74 -8.67
CA THR A 143 -18.94 -16.23 -9.07
C THR A 143 -18.93 -17.76 -9.16
N PRO A 144 -17.91 -18.39 -9.76
CA PRO A 144 -17.76 -19.86 -9.74
C PRO A 144 -17.72 -20.45 -8.32
N HIS A 145 -17.39 -19.63 -7.30
CA HIS A 145 -17.34 -20.04 -5.90
C HIS A 145 -18.62 -19.72 -5.13
N GLY A 146 -19.71 -19.35 -5.83
CA GLY A 146 -20.96 -18.91 -5.26
C GLY A 146 -21.09 -17.39 -5.16
N ARG A 147 -22.21 -16.95 -4.57
CA ARG A 147 -22.50 -15.53 -4.39
C ARG A 147 -21.71 -14.95 -3.22
N MET A 148 -20.98 -13.84 -3.48
CA MET A 148 -20.13 -13.18 -2.49
C MET A 148 -20.02 -11.68 -2.76
N LYS A 149 -19.47 -10.92 -1.82
CA LYS A 149 -19.23 -9.50 -2.02
C LYS A 149 -18.05 -9.28 -2.99
N LEU A 150 -18.05 -8.15 -3.71
CA LEU A 150 -17.01 -7.84 -4.69
C LEU A 150 -15.61 -7.85 -4.07
N TYR A 151 -15.42 -7.30 -2.85
CA TYR A 151 -14.11 -7.33 -2.19
C TYR A 151 -13.64 -8.78 -1.88
N GLU A 152 -14.57 -9.69 -1.56
CA GLU A 152 -14.25 -11.11 -1.32
C GLU A 152 -13.84 -11.80 -2.63
N HIS A 153 -14.52 -11.47 -3.73
CA HIS A 153 -14.14 -11.95 -5.06
C HIS A 153 -12.76 -11.46 -5.46
N VAL A 154 -12.45 -10.17 -5.26
CA VAL A 154 -11.11 -9.62 -5.49
C VAL A 154 -10.08 -10.35 -4.64
N ALA A 155 -10.33 -10.57 -3.35
CA ALA A 155 -9.40 -11.27 -2.47
C ALA A 155 -9.08 -12.68 -2.99
N ARG A 156 -10.10 -13.46 -3.37
CA ARG A 156 -9.91 -14.80 -3.94
C ARG A 156 -9.18 -14.79 -5.27
N THR A 157 -9.59 -13.91 -6.18
CA THR A 157 -8.95 -13.80 -7.50
C THR A 157 -7.46 -13.50 -7.38
N VAL A 158 -7.11 -12.58 -6.48
CA VAL A 158 -5.69 -12.29 -6.23
C VAL A 158 -4.97 -13.50 -5.64
N ALA A 159 -5.55 -14.16 -4.64
CA ALA A 159 -4.91 -15.29 -3.96
C ALA A 159 -4.76 -16.53 -4.87
N ASP A 160 -5.82 -16.87 -5.59
CA ASP A 160 -5.92 -18.14 -6.32
C ASP A 160 -5.32 -18.03 -7.72
N ASP A 161 -5.48 -16.87 -8.40
CA ASP A 161 -5.15 -16.73 -9.81
C ASP A 161 -3.94 -15.81 -10.10
N TRP A 162 -3.71 -14.76 -9.27
CA TRP A 162 -2.70 -13.75 -9.60
C TRP A 162 -1.40 -13.90 -8.80
N ASN A 163 -1.42 -14.61 -7.67
CA ASN A 163 -0.30 -14.72 -6.74
C ASN A 163 0.65 -15.89 -7.04
N ALA A 164 0.87 -16.21 -8.29
CA ALA A 164 1.72 -17.35 -8.68
C ALA A 164 3.17 -17.21 -8.18
N SER A 165 3.70 -16.00 -8.10
CA SER A 165 5.04 -15.69 -7.59
C SER A 165 5.10 -15.50 -6.07
N GLY A 166 3.96 -15.50 -5.37
CA GLY A 166 3.91 -15.28 -3.91
C GLY A 166 4.21 -13.85 -3.47
N ASN A 167 4.16 -12.88 -4.40
CA ASN A 167 4.53 -11.48 -4.17
C ASN A 167 3.33 -10.52 -4.06
N CYS A 168 2.09 -11.06 -4.04
CA CYS A 168 0.88 -10.27 -3.82
C CYS A 168 0.59 -10.04 -2.34
N ALA A 169 -0.04 -8.89 -2.06
CA ALA A 169 -0.65 -8.55 -0.79
C ALA A 169 -1.96 -7.79 -1.03
N LEU A 170 -2.76 -7.58 0.01
CA LEU A 170 -4.03 -6.86 -0.11
C LEU A 170 -4.12 -5.68 0.86
N VAL A 171 -4.74 -4.58 0.40
CA VAL A 171 -5.17 -3.48 1.27
C VAL A 171 -6.52 -3.83 1.88
N VAL A 172 -6.58 -3.91 3.21
CA VAL A 172 -7.82 -4.17 3.97
C VAL A 172 -7.91 -3.19 5.14
N GLY A 173 -8.87 -2.29 5.12
CA GLY A 173 -8.99 -1.20 6.10
C GLY A 173 -9.26 -1.67 7.53
N ALA A 174 -8.61 -1.04 8.51
CA ALA A 174 -8.75 -1.34 9.94
C ALA A 174 -10.10 -0.96 10.54
N THR A 175 -10.92 -0.14 9.85
CA THR A 175 -12.22 0.33 10.34
C THR A 175 -13.28 -0.78 10.42
N PHE A 176 -13.02 -1.92 9.85
CA PHE A 176 -13.96 -3.04 9.74
C PHE A 176 -13.30 -4.38 10.11
N PRO A 177 -13.10 -4.69 11.40
CA PRO A 177 -12.38 -5.90 11.85
C PRO A 177 -12.96 -7.23 11.33
N GLY A 178 -14.30 -7.32 11.19
CA GLY A 178 -14.95 -8.51 10.65
C GLY A 178 -14.57 -8.80 9.19
N GLU A 179 -14.30 -7.76 8.42
CA GLU A 179 -13.87 -7.90 7.02
C GLU A 179 -12.40 -8.32 6.91
N ILE A 180 -11.55 -7.89 7.86
CA ILE A 180 -10.17 -8.39 7.96
C ILE A 180 -10.16 -9.90 8.23
N ALA A 181 -10.96 -10.35 9.20
CA ALA A 181 -11.10 -11.77 9.51
C ALA A 181 -11.59 -12.55 8.29
N ARG A 182 -12.62 -12.01 7.61
CA ARG A 182 -13.17 -12.64 6.40
C ARG A 182 -12.15 -12.74 5.26
N VAL A 183 -11.40 -11.68 4.98
CA VAL A 183 -10.33 -11.72 3.97
C VAL A 183 -9.25 -12.73 4.39
N ARG A 184 -8.87 -12.76 5.66
CA ARG A 184 -7.88 -13.73 6.16
C ARG A 184 -8.32 -15.19 5.93
N GLU A 185 -9.59 -15.52 6.13
CA GLU A 185 -10.16 -16.83 5.80
C GLU A 185 -10.01 -17.18 4.31
N LEU A 186 -10.17 -16.19 3.42
CA LEU A 186 -10.13 -16.39 1.99
C LEU A 186 -8.69 -16.53 1.45
N VAL A 187 -7.72 -15.81 2.02
CA VAL A 187 -6.37 -15.68 1.45
C VAL A 187 -5.27 -16.35 2.27
N GLY A 188 -5.62 -17.01 3.37
CA GLY A 188 -4.66 -17.73 4.22
C GLY A 188 -3.57 -16.79 4.78
N HIS A 189 -2.32 -17.04 4.46
CA HIS A 189 -1.15 -16.31 4.99
C HIS A 189 -0.70 -15.11 4.15
N MET A 190 -1.41 -14.77 3.06
CA MET A 190 -1.08 -13.62 2.23
C MET A 190 -0.94 -12.35 3.09
N PRO A 191 0.12 -11.51 2.90
CA PRO A 191 0.28 -10.29 3.66
C PRO A 191 -0.89 -9.32 3.46
N LEU A 192 -1.27 -8.59 4.52
CA LEU A 192 -2.28 -7.55 4.48
C LEU A 192 -1.67 -6.21 4.88
N LEU A 193 -1.88 -5.19 4.06
CA LEU A 193 -1.65 -3.80 4.41
C LEU A 193 -2.94 -3.25 5.02
N VAL A 194 -2.91 -2.91 6.32
CA VAL A 194 -4.11 -2.55 7.08
C VAL A 194 -4.07 -1.05 7.46
N PRO A 195 -4.50 -0.15 6.56
CA PRO A 195 -4.56 1.28 6.84
C PRO A 195 -5.74 1.63 7.75
N GLY A 196 -5.63 2.78 8.45
CA GLY A 196 -6.73 3.34 9.25
C GLY A 196 -6.61 3.08 10.75
N ILE A 197 -5.50 2.53 11.23
CA ILE A 197 -5.17 2.50 12.65
C ILE A 197 -4.68 3.89 13.07
N GLY A 198 -5.25 4.44 14.13
CA GLY A 198 -4.92 5.79 14.61
C GLY A 198 -5.90 6.85 14.08
N ALA A 199 -5.48 7.72 13.17
CA ALA A 199 -6.26 8.90 12.74
C ALA A 199 -7.67 8.58 12.21
N GLN A 200 -7.91 7.39 11.66
CA GLN A 200 -9.22 6.92 11.18
C GLN A 200 -9.99 6.10 12.22
N GLY A 201 -9.47 5.94 13.45
CA GLY A 201 -10.16 5.31 14.57
C GLY A 201 -10.20 3.78 14.56
N GLY A 202 -9.39 3.12 13.74
CA GLY A 202 -9.26 1.66 13.77
C GLY A 202 -8.74 1.14 15.12
N ASP A 203 -9.38 0.11 15.66
CA ASP A 203 -8.98 -0.54 16.91
C ASP A 203 -7.82 -1.52 16.68
N ILE A 204 -6.73 -1.33 17.41
CA ILE A 204 -5.51 -2.15 17.28
C ILE A 204 -5.79 -3.59 17.71
N ALA A 205 -6.46 -3.80 18.84
CA ALA A 205 -6.71 -5.14 19.39
C ALA A 205 -7.64 -5.93 18.47
N ALA A 206 -8.71 -5.31 17.98
CA ALA A 206 -9.63 -5.92 17.02
C ALA A 206 -8.94 -6.23 15.66
N THR A 207 -8.01 -5.38 15.24
CA THR A 207 -7.21 -5.61 14.03
C THR A 207 -6.22 -6.79 14.21
N GLN A 208 -5.65 -6.96 15.40
CA GLN A 208 -4.76 -8.07 15.71
C GLN A 208 -5.47 -9.43 15.77
N ILE A 209 -6.76 -9.47 16.16
CA ILE A 209 -7.56 -10.72 16.16
C ILE A 209 -7.62 -11.32 14.75
N GLY A 210 -7.68 -10.53 13.69
CA GLY A 210 -7.57 -11.00 12.31
C GLY A 210 -6.18 -11.56 11.93
N ARG A 211 -5.16 -11.39 12.78
CA ARG A 211 -3.82 -11.99 12.64
C ARG A 211 -3.65 -13.30 13.40
N ALA A 212 -4.58 -13.65 14.27
CA ALA A 212 -4.45 -14.77 15.21
C ALA A 212 -4.68 -16.12 14.55
N HIS A 213 -3.89 -16.44 13.53
CA HIS A 213 -3.55 -17.81 13.13
C HIS A 213 -2.16 -17.74 12.49
N VAL A 214 -1.15 -17.57 13.33
CA VAL A 214 0.23 -17.94 13.03
C VAL A 214 0.49 -19.28 13.69
#